data_1bb15ea0f8c108d63daeb4cd5176beaf
#
_entry.id   1bb15ea0f8c108d63daeb4cd5176beaf
#
_cell.length_a   1.000
_cell.length_b   1.000
_cell.length_c   1.000
_cell.angle_alpha   90.00
_cell.angle_beta   90.00
_cell.angle_gamma   90.00
#
_symmetry.space_group_name_H-M   'P 1'
#
loop_
_entity.id
_entity.type
_entity.pdbx_description
1 polymer ?
#
loop_
_entity_poly.entity_id
_entity_poly.type
_entity_poly.pdbx_seq_one_letter_code
_entity_poly.pdbx_strand_id
1 'polypeptide(L)'
;MESKTENRINECISHLDITYSYQLAKQMETHKTNPVLGFRTAGSDAEHKTGDFLYEEMKRIGLQNVTKDEFWLDSWTFERAVLRFQDQHGELHTCQMGAYQTNFETNGFETYDLVYVGRGTASDYEGLNVRGKLVLADINQRDEWWINYPVYQAYLKGAIGLIAVQTQGYAEIDPRALNAQDIAGPEYAPAFSLSRQDASYLKELLCPEDPAVSHPSSVAVELNASSWVERNRPAYNITGYLPGTAASEGDDRMILLSAHYDSYFDGFQDDNCAVSMTFGIIKALIDSGYQPRYTIAVCALAAEEWGVCDSKFDWSTGAWNQVFRVHPEWQGRVIADLNFELPAHAHNTQDAIRSTYESADFLKHFCENITVPKEAYPDGLTVLAPIETWSDDFSIAISGIPSTVNDFSAGPFMETHYHSQYDNEEFYQEAVYRFHHELYTRLLVTLDQLTLPPLDFSRHFLAMKSSVADCLAAQSNAPTEVLEEIPALLESISKVCESADLLYEKIQEINNHTVSADFPMVSGLSSKLLHIFRKMQDYFVRLDWQDAVCFP
;
A
#
# COMPACT_ATOMS: atom_id res chain seq x y z
N MET A 1 -20.40 20.78 -24.46
CA MET A 1 -20.27 20.15 -23.14
C MET A 1 -18.84 20.21 -22.62
N GLU A 2 -17.84 19.82 -23.40
CA GLU A 2 -16.42 19.87 -23.02
C GLU A 2 -15.97 21.19 -22.36
N SER A 3 -16.34 22.36 -22.91
CA SER A 3 -15.95 23.63 -22.32
C SER A 3 -16.56 23.90 -20.91
N LYS A 4 -17.72 23.30 -20.62
CA LYS A 4 -18.35 23.43 -19.29
C LYS A 4 -17.69 22.55 -18.23
N THR A 5 -17.34 21.34 -18.61
CA THR A 5 -16.62 20.41 -17.71
C THR A 5 -15.22 20.94 -17.44
N GLU A 6 -14.51 21.39 -18.47
CA GLU A 6 -13.18 21.97 -18.31
C GLU A 6 -13.18 23.24 -17.42
N ASN A 7 -14.18 24.09 -17.55
CA ASN A 7 -14.33 25.26 -16.67
C ASN A 7 -14.55 24.86 -15.20
N ARG A 8 -15.34 23.78 -14.94
CA ARG A 8 -15.55 23.27 -13.58
C ARG A 8 -14.28 22.65 -13.00
N ILE A 9 -13.54 21.89 -13.80
CA ILE A 9 -12.24 21.33 -13.41
C ILE A 9 -11.28 22.46 -13.02
N ASN A 10 -11.15 23.47 -13.88
CA ASN A 10 -10.24 24.58 -13.61
C ASN A 10 -10.66 25.40 -12.38
N GLU A 11 -11.96 25.52 -12.11
CA GLU A 11 -12.47 26.14 -10.89
C GLU A 11 -12.06 25.31 -9.66
N CYS A 12 -12.26 24.00 -9.66
CA CYS A 12 -11.81 23.13 -8.57
C CYS A 12 -10.30 23.22 -8.35
N ILE A 13 -9.50 23.15 -9.43
CA ILE A 13 -8.04 23.23 -9.37
C ILE A 13 -7.59 24.58 -8.77
N SER A 14 -8.28 25.67 -9.09
CA SER A 14 -7.96 27.00 -8.56
C SER A 14 -8.13 27.12 -7.03
N HIS A 15 -8.87 26.21 -6.42
CA HIS A 15 -9.09 26.14 -4.96
C HIS A 15 -8.16 25.13 -4.26
N LEU A 16 -7.26 24.44 -4.97
CA LEU A 16 -6.28 23.56 -4.36
C LEU A 16 -5.31 24.33 -3.47
N ASP A 17 -5.19 23.89 -2.23
CA ASP A 17 -4.26 24.44 -1.24
C ASP A 17 -3.21 23.38 -0.85
N ILE A 18 -2.09 23.39 -1.57
CA ILE A 18 -1.00 22.44 -1.35
C ILE A 18 -0.36 22.63 0.03
N THR A 19 -0.35 23.88 0.54
CA THR A 19 0.15 24.16 1.89
C THR A 19 -0.74 23.49 2.95
N TYR A 20 -2.06 23.50 2.77
CA TYR A 20 -2.97 22.79 3.65
C TYR A 20 -2.65 21.28 3.69
N SER A 21 -2.50 20.63 2.53
CA SER A 21 -2.18 19.21 2.46
C SER A 21 -0.82 18.91 3.12
N TYR A 22 0.21 19.71 2.84
CA TYR A 22 1.52 19.56 3.48
C TYR A 22 1.42 19.69 5.01
N GLN A 23 0.69 20.68 5.53
CA GLN A 23 0.55 20.88 6.98
C GLN A 23 -0.26 19.77 7.64
N LEU A 24 -1.25 19.21 6.95
CA LEU A 24 -2.02 18.07 7.44
C LEU A 24 -1.13 16.82 7.57
N ALA A 25 -0.28 16.54 6.58
CA ALA A 25 0.70 15.46 6.63
C ALA A 25 1.66 15.64 7.83
N LYS A 26 2.19 16.84 8.02
CA LYS A 26 3.07 17.16 9.16
C LYS A 26 2.37 17.03 10.52
N GLN A 27 1.07 17.27 10.58
CA GLN A 27 0.33 17.14 11.83
C GLN A 27 0.13 15.67 12.20
N MET A 28 -0.07 14.76 11.25
CA MET A 28 -0.18 13.33 11.52
C MET A 28 1.10 12.74 12.13
N GLU A 29 2.30 13.20 11.77
CA GLU A 29 3.57 12.78 12.38
C GLU A 29 3.64 13.06 13.90
N THR A 30 2.79 13.93 14.43
CA THR A 30 2.78 14.22 15.88
C THR A 30 2.17 13.09 16.71
N HIS A 31 1.42 12.19 16.08
CA HIS A 31 0.80 11.04 16.72
C HIS A 31 1.67 9.81 16.51
N LYS A 32 2.42 9.41 17.52
CA LYS A 32 3.38 8.33 17.43
C LYS A 32 3.52 7.54 18.74
N THR A 33 3.88 6.26 18.62
CA THR A 33 4.11 5.36 19.77
C THR A 33 5.55 5.41 20.24
N ASN A 34 6.51 5.43 19.32
CA ASN A 34 7.92 5.58 19.64
C ASN A 34 8.31 7.06 19.56
N PRO A 35 8.73 7.68 20.67
CA PRO A 35 9.00 9.14 20.69
C PRO A 35 10.20 9.57 19.84
N VAL A 36 11.09 8.64 19.49
CA VAL A 36 12.31 8.92 18.71
C VAL A 36 12.10 8.61 17.24
N LEU A 37 11.51 7.44 16.94
CA LEU A 37 11.43 6.92 15.58
C LEU A 37 10.08 7.13 14.92
N GLY A 38 9.02 7.47 15.66
CA GLY A 38 7.68 7.59 15.10
C GLY A 38 6.80 6.36 15.37
N PHE A 39 6.36 5.67 14.35
CA PHE A 39 5.44 4.54 14.34
C PHE A 39 4.02 4.87 14.77
N ARG A 40 3.10 4.60 13.85
CA ARG A 40 1.65 4.71 14.01
C ARG A 40 1.02 3.43 13.46
N THR A 41 1.36 2.34 14.13
CA THR A 41 1.07 0.99 13.65
C THR A 41 -0.36 0.57 13.94
N ALA A 42 -0.82 -0.45 13.21
CA ALA A 42 -2.17 -1.00 13.25
C ALA A 42 -2.74 -1.18 14.67
N GLY A 43 -3.91 -0.61 14.93
CA GLY A 43 -4.63 -0.72 16.20
C GLY A 43 -3.93 -0.07 17.40
N SER A 44 -2.84 0.66 17.20
CA SER A 44 -2.14 1.38 18.27
C SER A 44 -2.93 2.61 18.74
N ASP A 45 -2.62 3.09 19.93
CA ASP A 45 -3.20 4.33 20.43
C ASP A 45 -2.83 5.55 19.57
N ALA A 46 -1.70 5.51 18.85
CA ALA A 46 -1.30 6.56 17.93
C ALA A 46 -2.15 6.54 16.65
N GLU A 47 -2.44 5.36 16.10
CA GLU A 47 -3.37 5.20 14.99
C GLU A 47 -4.77 5.69 15.37
N HIS A 48 -5.29 5.26 16.53
CA HIS A 48 -6.60 5.72 17.02
C HIS A 48 -6.68 7.24 17.17
N LYS A 49 -5.65 7.89 17.71
CA LYS A 49 -5.58 9.35 17.84
C LYS A 49 -5.56 10.03 16.48
N THR A 50 -4.87 9.45 15.51
CA THR A 50 -4.85 9.97 14.13
C THR A 50 -6.22 9.80 13.49
N GLY A 51 -6.85 8.64 13.65
CA GLY A 51 -8.24 8.44 13.21
C GLY A 51 -9.21 9.43 13.82
N ASP A 52 -9.09 9.75 15.12
CA ASP A 52 -9.88 10.79 15.81
C ASP A 52 -9.65 12.16 15.20
N PHE A 53 -8.40 12.50 14.93
CA PHE A 53 -8.02 13.75 14.29
C PHE A 53 -8.58 13.85 12.86
N LEU A 54 -8.44 12.82 12.04
CA LEU A 54 -8.97 12.78 10.67
C LEU A 54 -10.50 12.84 10.64
N TYR A 55 -11.18 12.19 11.59
CA TYR A 55 -12.62 12.26 11.74
C TYR A 55 -13.10 13.71 11.98
N GLU A 56 -12.48 14.44 12.89
CA GLU A 56 -12.82 15.85 13.14
C GLU A 56 -12.42 16.75 11.93
N GLU A 57 -11.33 16.43 11.26
CA GLU A 57 -10.91 17.18 10.08
C GLU A 57 -11.86 16.98 8.90
N MET A 58 -12.34 15.76 8.62
CA MET A 58 -13.39 15.51 7.61
C MET A 58 -14.64 16.35 7.87
N LYS A 59 -15.07 16.44 9.11
CA LYS A 59 -16.20 17.28 9.51
C LYS A 59 -15.90 18.77 9.30
N ARG A 60 -14.69 19.21 9.68
CA ARG A 60 -14.25 20.60 9.56
C ARG A 60 -14.23 21.08 8.12
N ILE A 61 -13.79 20.26 7.18
CA ILE A 61 -13.77 20.62 5.75
C ILE A 61 -15.15 20.50 5.09
N GLY A 62 -16.15 19.93 5.75
CA GLY A 62 -17.54 19.94 5.32
C GLY A 62 -18.07 18.62 4.76
N LEU A 63 -17.36 17.51 4.93
CA LEU A 63 -17.90 16.17 4.62
C LEU A 63 -19.08 15.85 5.54
N GLN A 64 -20.02 15.11 5.00
CA GLN A 64 -21.25 14.69 5.69
C GLN A 64 -21.19 13.22 6.08
N ASN A 65 -22.02 12.83 7.06
CA ASN A 65 -22.12 11.45 7.53
C ASN A 65 -20.76 10.81 7.84
N VAL A 66 -19.88 11.58 8.49
CA VAL A 66 -18.56 11.10 8.85
C VAL A 66 -18.69 10.02 9.91
N THR A 67 -18.08 8.87 9.69
CA THR A 67 -18.11 7.69 10.56
C THR A 67 -16.73 7.18 10.87
N LYS A 68 -16.63 6.47 11.99
CA LYS A 68 -15.52 5.58 12.31
C LYS A 68 -16.01 4.16 12.06
N ASP A 69 -15.56 3.57 11.01
CA ASP A 69 -15.99 2.26 10.55
C ASP A 69 -15.17 1.19 11.27
N GLU A 70 -15.75 0.63 12.35
CA GLU A 70 -15.05 -0.31 13.23
C GLU A 70 -14.86 -1.67 12.57
N PHE A 71 -13.64 -2.19 12.71
CA PHE A 71 -13.29 -3.59 12.42
C PHE A 71 -12.28 -4.08 13.46
N TRP A 72 -11.97 -5.39 13.43
CA TRP A 72 -11.08 -6.03 14.41
C TRP A 72 -9.89 -6.61 13.71
N LEU A 73 -8.71 -6.40 14.31
CA LEU A 73 -7.42 -6.83 13.79
C LEU A 73 -6.50 -7.27 14.93
N ASP A 74 -5.31 -7.73 14.56
CA ASP A 74 -4.21 -7.88 15.49
C ASP A 74 -3.41 -6.57 15.50
N SER A 75 -3.29 -5.96 16.67
CA SER A 75 -2.59 -4.67 16.78
C SER A 75 -1.13 -4.86 17.11
N TRP A 76 -0.31 -3.91 16.71
CA TRP A 76 1.08 -3.83 17.10
C TRP A 76 1.41 -2.48 17.69
N THR A 77 2.11 -2.48 18.82
CA THR A 77 2.63 -1.26 19.44
C THR A 77 4.12 -1.41 19.68
N PHE A 78 4.89 -0.46 19.16
CA PHE A 78 6.34 -0.39 19.34
C PHE A 78 6.73 0.89 20.07
N GLU A 79 7.16 0.79 21.31
CA GLU A 79 7.56 1.95 22.12
C GLU A 79 9.05 2.23 22.07
N ARG A 80 9.89 1.19 22.16
CA ARG A 80 11.33 1.35 22.19
C ARG A 80 12.07 0.04 21.91
N ALA A 81 13.26 0.17 21.36
CA ALA A 81 14.30 -0.85 21.39
C ALA A 81 15.66 -0.16 21.38
N VAL A 82 16.46 -0.42 22.39
CA VAL A 82 17.81 0.15 22.54
C VAL A 82 18.79 -0.95 22.89
N LEU A 83 19.84 -1.10 22.09
CA LEU A 83 20.89 -2.08 22.27
C LEU A 83 22.14 -1.40 22.84
N ARG A 84 22.81 -2.05 23.81
CA ARG A 84 24.13 -1.65 24.32
C ARG A 84 25.12 -2.79 24.22
N PHE A 85 26.33 -2.46 23.86
CA PHE A 85 27.44 -3.42 23.83
C PHE A 85 28.78 -2.69 23.92
N GLN A 86 29.82 -3.42 24.29
CA GLN A 86 31.20 -2.90 24.23
C GLN A 86 31.88 -3.41 22.96
N ASP A 87 32.54 -2.54 22.24
CA ASP A 87 33.33 -2.91 21.08
C ASP A 87 34.70 -3.56 21.47
N GLN A 88 35.51 -3.91 20.48
CA GLN A 88 36.82 -4.50 20.67
C GLN A 88 37.81 -3.61 21.45
N HIS A 89 37.54 -2.30 21.57
CA HIS A 89 38.35 -1.33 22.32
C HIS A 89 37.81 -1.09 23.74
N GLY A 90 36.66 -1.70 24.08
CA GLY A 90 35.98 -1.49 25.35
C GLY A 90 35.11 -0.23 25.39
N GLU A 91 34.88 0.42 24.26
CA GLU A 91 33.97 1.55 24.15
C GLU A 91 32.52 1.07 24.20
N LEU A 92 31.70 1.75 24.99
CA LEU A 92 30.28 1.43 25.13
C LEU A 92 29.47 2.10 24.02
N HIS A 93 28.88 1.30 23.14
CA HIS A 93 27.91 1.75 22.15
C HIS A 93 26.50 1.68 22.72
N THR A 94 25.66 2.65 22.38
CA THR A 94 24.22 2.68 22.69
C THR A 94 23.48 2.99 21.38
N CYS A 95 22.80 2.00 20.84
CA CYS A 95 22.22 2.02 19.50
C CYS A 95 20.69 2.02 19.57
N GLN A 96 20.05 2.95 18.87
CA GLN A 96 18.62 2.88 18.61
C GLN A 96 18.35 1.77 17.62
N MET A 97 17.32 0.96 17.88
CA MET A 97 16.85 -0.10 16.97
C MET A 97 15.44 0.19 16.49
N GLY A 98 15.13 -0.21 15.27
CA GLY A 98 13.77 -0.39 14.79
C GLY A 98 13.23 -1.76 15.19
N ALA A 99 11.97 -2.02 14.87
CA ALA A 99 11.35 -3.30 15.09
C ALA A 99 10.46 -3.69 13.90
N TYR A 100 10.21 -4.97 13.81
CA TYR A 100 9.16 -5.58 13.00
C TYR A 100 8.04 -6.03 13.96
N GLN A 101 6.89 -6.48 13.46
CA GLN A 101 5.76 -6.87 14.30
C GLN A 101 6.16 -7.94 15.32
N THR A 102 6.36 -7.55 16.56
CA THR A 102 6.96 -8.43 17.54
C THR A 102 6.42 -8.25 18.96
N ASN A 103 6.45 -9.33 19.72
CA ASN A 103 6.28 -9.35 21.17
C ASN A 103 7.66 -9.51 21.82
N PHE A 104 8.16 -8.46 22.43
CA PHE A 104 9.39 -8.52 23.23
C PHE A 104 9.41 -7.40 24.26
N GLU A 105 9.47 -7.77 25.53
CA GLU A 105 9.49 -6.81 26.62
C GLU A 105 10.58 -7.13 27.61
N THR A 106 11.29 -6.11 28.07
CA THR A 106 12.34 -6.18 29.07
C THR A 106 12.06 -5.25 30.25
N ASN A 107 12.52 -5.60 31.42
CA ASN A 107 12.45 -4.70 32.57
C ASN A 107 13.73 -3.84 32.65
N GLY A 108 13.81 -2.83 31.78
CA GLY A 108 15.04 -2.06 31.58
C GLY A 108 16.05 -2.80 30.70
N PHE A 109 17.34 -2.57 30.93
CA PHE A 109 18.40 -3.30 30.21
C PHE A 109 18.61 -4.69 30.79
N GLU A 110 18.44 -5.70 29.95
CA GLU A 110 18.70 -7.10 30.27
C GLU A 110 19.81 -7.65 29.36
N THR A 111 20.65 -8.54 29.92
CA THR A 111 21.81 -9.08 29.22
C THR A 111 21.45 -10.34 28.44
N TYR A 112 21.86 -10.40 27.19
CA TYR A 112 21.69 -11.53 26.28
C TYR A 112 23.00 -11.89 25.56
N ASP A 113 23.18 -13.15 25.22
CA ASP A 113 24.20 -13.58 24.26
C ASP A 113 23.72 -13.28 22.84
N LEU A 114 24.56 -12.67 21.99
CA LEU A 114 24.32 -12.45 20.56
C LEU A 114 25.24 -13.32 19.73
N VAL A 115 24.69 -13.99 18.72
CA VAL A 115 25.40 -14.85 17.76
C VAL A 115 25.19 -14.34 16.36
N TYR A 116 26.24 -14.21 15.54
CA TYR A 116 26.10 -13.90 14.13
C TYR A 116 25.78 -15.17 13.32
N VAL A 117 24.75 -15.09 12.47
CA VAL A 117 24.22 -16.22 11.71
C VAL A 117 24.19 -15.95 10.20
N GLY A 118 25.16 -15.17 9.71
CA GLY A 118 25.26 -14.89 8.27
C GLY A 118 23.98 -14.27 7.71
N ARG A 119 23.37 -14.92 6.73
CA ARG A 119 22.13 -14.52 6.07
C ARG A 119 20.86 -15.08 6.72
N GLY A 120 21.02 -15.83 7.82
CA GLY A 120 19.89 -16.42 8.54
C GLY A 120 19.20 -17.59 7.81
N THR A 121 19.87 -18.20 6.82
CA THR A 121 19.35 -19.40 6.14
C THR A 121 19.49 -20.63 7.03
N ALA A 122 18.75 -21.71 6.72
CA ALA A 122 18.81 -22.93 7.51
C ALA A 122 20.22 -23.50 7.65
N SER A 123 21.07 -23.36 6.62
CA SER A 123 22.47 -23.80 6.60
C SER A 123 23.38 -22.92 7.45
N ASP A 124 23.09 -21.63 7.57
CA ASP A 124 23.91 -20.70 8.36
C ASP A 124 23.87 -21.01 9.87
N TYR A 125 22.86 -21.75 10.31
CA TYR A 125 22.75 -22.22 11.69
C TYR A 125 23.49 -23.54 11.98
N GLU A 126 24.08 -24.20 10.98
CA GLU A 126 24.77 -25.47 11.18
C GLU A 126 26.00 -25.31 12.09
N GLY A 127 26.05 -26.09 13.14
CA GLY A 127 27.12 -26.05 14.15
C GLY A 127 27.01 -24.92 15.17
N LEU A 128 26.02 -24.00 15.05
CA LEU A 128 25.80 -22.90 15.98
C LEU A 128 24.81 -23.31 17.10
N ASN A 129 25.09 -22.87 18.32
CA ASN A 129 24.15 -22.95 19.43
C ASN A 129 23.50 -21.59 19.67
N VAL A 130 22.27 -21.44 19.15
CA VAL A 130 21.50 -20.19 19.23
C VAL A 130 20.31 -20.26 20.18
N ARG A 131 20.06 -21.44 20.78
CA ARG A 131 18.90 -21.61 21.67
C ARG A 131 18.98 -20.67 22.88
N GLY A 132 17.94 -19.85 23.05
CA GLY A 132 17.85 -18.88 24.14
C GLY A 132 18.74 -17.65 23.95
N LYS A 133 19.27 -17.41 22.74
CA LYS A 133 20.12 -16.27 22.42
C LYS A 133 19.45 -15.37 21.38
N LEU A 134 19.93 -14.13 21.28
CA LEU A 134 19.69 -13.25 20.14
C LEU A 134 20.58 -13.67 18.96
N VAL A 135 20.09 -13.49 17.74
CA VAL A 135 20.88 -13.72 16.54
C VAL A 135 20.96 -12.46 15.70
N LEU A 136 22.11 -12.19 15.09
CA LEU A 136 22.36 -11.10 14.15
C LEU A 136 22.46 -11.69 12.75
N ALA A 137 21.67 -11.17 11.82
CA ALA A 137 21.67 -11.63 10.43
C ALA A 137 21.74 -10.47 9.43
N ASP A 138 22.43 -10.70 8.33
CA ASP A 138 22.44 -9.83 7.16
C ASP A 138 21.24 -10.14 6.26
N ILE A 139 20.46 -9.11 5.94
CA ILE A 139 19.24 -9.24 5.16
C ILE A 139 19.39 -8.47 3.85
N ASN A 140 18.96 -9.10 2.75
CA ASN A 140 18.82 -8.48 1.44
C ASN A 140 17.43 -8.75 0.90
N GLN A 141 16.50 -7.84 1.18
CA GLN A 141 15.10 -7.99 0.77
C GLN A 141 14.88 -7.71 -0.72
N ARG A 142 15.83 -7.08 -1.40
CA ARG A 142 15.74 -6.83 -2.84
C ARG A 142 16.02 -8.08 -3.67
N ASP A 143 17.13 -8.74 -3.41
CA ASP A 143 17.67 -9.74 -4.33
C ASP A 143 17.53 -11.18 -3.82
N GLU A 144 17.14 -11.37 -2.55
CA GLU A 144 17.13 -12.70 -1.91
C GLU A 144 15.73 -13.11 -1.44
N TRP A 145 15.33 -12.66 -0.27
CA TRP A 145 14.05 -13.03 0.34
C TRP A 145 13.57 -11.99 1.33
N TRP A 146 12.27 -12.03 1.58
CA TRP A 146 11.61 -11.16 2.55
C TRP A 146 12.03 -11.46 3.98
N ILE A 147 11.89 -10.48 4.86
CA ILE A 147 12.31 -10.55 6.28
C ILE A 147 11.67 -11.73 7.06
N ASN A 148 10.47 -12.17 6.68
CA ASN A 148 9.79 -13.29 7.32
C ASN A 148 10.57 -14.60 7.26
N TYR A 149 11.35 -14.85 6.20
CA TYR A 149 12.13 -16.09 6.09
C TYR A 149 13.21 -16.19 7.18
N PRO A 150 14.16 -15.27 7.35
CA PRO A 150 15.17 -15.33 8.41
C PRO A 150 14.58 -15.24 9.81
N VAL A 151 13.48 -14.48 10.01
CA VAL A 151 12.76 -14.39 11.28
C VAL A 151 12.22 -15.76 11.69
N TYR A 152 11.56 -16.44 10.77
CA TYR A 152 10.99 -17.74 11.03
C TYR A 152 12.07 -18.82 11.24
N GLN A 153 13.19 -18.74 10.51
CA GLN A 153 14.34 -19.64 10.73
C GLN A 153 14.93 -19.44 12.13
N ALA A 154 15.14 -18.20 12.58
CA ALA A 154 15.62 -17.91 13.93
C ALA A 154 14.70 -18.53 15.00
N TYR A 155 13.40 -18.33 14.86
CA TYR A 155 12.39 -18.92 15.73
C TYR A 155 12.46 -20.45 15.77
N LEU A 156 12.50 -21.13 14.60
CA LEU A 156 12.59 -22.59 14.51
C LEU A 156 13.87 -23.15 15.13
N LYS A 157 14.97 -22.41 15.12
CA LYS A 157 16.25 -22.80 15.74
C LYS A 157 16.28 -22.50 17.24
N GLY A 158 15.24 -21.86 17.78
CA GLY A 158 15.08 -21.56 19.21
C GLY A 158 15.83 -20.32 19.68
N ALA A 159 16.19 -19.41 18.77
CA ALA A 159 16.61 -18.07 19.13
C ALA A 159 15.44 -17.32 19.80
N ILE A 160 15.74 -16.37 20.68
CA ILE A 160 14.73 -15.56 21.35
C ILE A 160 14.38 -14.30 20.57
N GLY A 161 15.16 -13.95 19.57
CA GLY A 161 14.90 -12.84 18.66
C GLY A 161 15.96 -12.72 17.59
N LEU A 162 15.57 -12.16 16.44
CA LEU A 162 16.44 -11.79 15.33
C LEU A 162 16.75 -10.29 15.39
N ILE A 163 18.00 -9.93 15.20
CA ILE A 163 18.41 -8.55 14.88
C ILE A 163 18.82 -8.53 13.41
N ALA A 164 18.01 -7.90 12.58
CA ALA A 164 18.22 -7.80 11.15
C ALA A 164 19.07 -6.56 10.79
N VAL A 165 20.02 -6.74 9.91
CA VAL A 165 20.81 -5.68 9.31
C VAL A 165 20.51 -5.66 7.82
N GLN A 166 19.78 -4.63 7.38
CA GLN A 166 19.48 -4.47 5.96
C GLN A 166 20.74 -4.09 5.18
N THR A 167 21.32 -5.01 4.44
CA THR A 167 22.58 -4.80 3.72
C THR A 167 22.36 -4.23 2.33
N GLN A 168 21.29 -4.61 1.66
CA GLN A 168 20.85 -4.14 0.36
C GLN A 168 19.32 -4.14 0.29
N GLY A 169 18.78 -3.38 -0.64
CA GLY A 169 17.36 -3.16 -0.76
C GLY A 169 16.97 -1.91 0.01
N TYR A 170 15.81 -1.89 0.61
CA TYR A 170 15.29 -0.73 1.33
C TYR A 170 16.26 -0.10 2.35
N ALA A 171 16.06 1.20 2.64
CA ALA A 171 16.87 1.93 3.62
C ALA A 171 18.37 2.07 3.27
N GLU A 172 18.71 2.15 2.00
CA GLU A 172 20.11 2.31 1.55
C GLU A 172 20.68 3.74 1.68
N ILE A 173 19.83 4.74 1.98
CA ILE A 173 20.21 6.16 1.97
C ILE A 173 21.37 6.48 2.90
N ASP A 174 21.47 5.84 4.06
CA ASP A 174 22.45 6.12 5.08
C ASP A 174 22.84 4.83 5.82
N PRO A 175 24.11 4.61 6.20
CA PRO A 175 24.52 3.45 6.98
C PRO A 175 23.87 3.38 8.37
N ARG A 176 23.27 4.48 8.86
CA ARG A 176 22.51 4.53 10.12
C ARG A 176 21.03 4.22 9.93
N ALA A 177 20.58 3.98 8.70
CA ALA A 177 19.18 3.68 8.44
C ALA A 177 18.75 2.38 9.11
N LEU A 178 17.55 2.43 9.68
CA LEU A 178 16.79 1.29 10.20
C LEU A 178 15.74 0.90 9.16
N ASN A 179 15.19 -0.29 9.30
CA ASN A 179 14.11 -0.77 8.44
C ASN A 179 12.93 -1.25 9.29
N ALA A 180 11.74 -1.12 8.78
CA ALA A 180 10.54 -1.80 9.23
C ALA A 180 9.86 -2.42 8.01
N GLN A 181 9.14 -3.53 8.22
CA GLN A 181 8.46 -4.26 7.16
C GLN A 181 7.43 -5.20 7.77
N ASP A 182 6.41 -5.55 7.02
CA ASP A 182 5.49 -6.61 7.36
C ASP A 182 6.21 -7.96 7.50
N ILE A 183 5.80 -8.74 8.49
CA ILE A 183 6.26 -10.10 8.70
C ILE A 183 5.07 -11.04 8.68
N ALA A 184 4.89 -11.78 7.59
CA ALA A 184 3.91 -12.85 7.52
C ALA A 184 4.34 -14.02 8.42
N GLY A 185 4.03 -13.93 9.71
CA GLY A 185 4.47 -14.92 10.68
C GLY A 185 3.85 -14.75 12.06
N PRO A 186 4.27 -15.61 13.01
CA PRO A 186 3.73 -15.62 14.36
C PRO A 186 4.25 -14.43 15.19
N GLU A 187 3.40 -13.87 16.05
CA GLU A 187 3.71 -12.78 16.96
C GLU A 187 4.86 -13.07 17.94
N TYR A 188 5.17 -14.35 18.17
CA TYR A 188 6.21 -14.81 19.10
C TYR A 188 7.56 -15.07 18.41
N ALA A 189 7.74 -14.61 17.18
CA ALA A 189 9.03 -14.62 16.48
C ALA A 189 9.60 -13.17 16.46
N PRO A 190 10.23 -12.71 17.57
CA PRO A 190 10.64 -11.33 17.68
C PRO A 190 11.74 -10.96 16.68
N ALA A 191 11.62 -9.78 16.10
CA ALA A 191 12.61 -9.22 15.19
C ALA A 191 12.79 -7.70 15.38
N PHE A 192 14.05 -7.27 15.30
CA PHE A 192 14.46 -5.88 15.39
C PHE A 192 15.34 -5.52 14.22
N SER A 193 15.37 -4.26 13.80
CA SER A 193 16.34 -3.77 12.84
C SER A 193 17.46 -3.00 13.53
N LEU A 194 18.69 -3.22 13.08
CA LEU A 194 19.89 -2.51 13.53
C LEU A 194 20.58 -1.88 12.31
N SER A 195 21.12 -0.67 12.48
CA SER A 195 21.81 0.02 11.42
C SER A 195 23.07 -0.74 10.95
N ARG A 196 23.41 -0.59 9.67
CA ARG A 196 24.67 -1.15 9.12
C ARG A 196 25.89 -0.63 9.87
N GLN A 197 25.87 0.64 10.27
CA GLN A 197 26.94 1.26 11.01
C GLN A 197 27.13 0.61 12.38
N ASP A 198 26.05 0.47 13.17
CA ASP A 198 26.12 -0.12 14.50
C ASP A 198 26.45 -1.62 14.43
N ALA A 199 25.90 -2.30 13.45
CA ALA A 199 26.19 -3.72 13.22
C ALA A 199 27.65 -3.98 12.84
N SER A 200 28.34 -3.03 12.19
CA SER A 200 29.75 -3.20 11.84
C SER A 200 30.64 -3.45 13.06
N TYR A 201 30.43 -2.73 14.15
CA TYR A 201 31.17 -2.94 15.42
C TYR A 201 30.92 -4.33 16.02
N LEU A 202 29.69 -4.82 15.95
CA LEU A 202 29.35 -6.17 16.41
C LEU A 202 29.97 -7.25 15.52
N LYS A 203 30.00 -7.02 14.21
CA LYS A 203 30.62 -7.96 13.26
C LYS A 203 32.14 -8.03 13.42
N GLU A 204 32.81 -6.93 13.73
CA GLU A 204 34.25 -6.96 14.07
C GLU A 204 34.55 -7.88 15.25
N LEU A 205 33.61 -8.01 16.20
CA LEU A 205 33.75 -8.93 17.34
C LEU A 205 33.40 -10.37 16.98
N LEU A 206 32.34 -10.59 16.19
CA LEU A 206 31.72 -11.89 15.97
C LEU A 206 32.24 -12.62 14.73
N CYS A 207 32.64 -11.89 13.69
CA CYS A 207 33.14 -12.42 12.42
C CYS A 207 34.15 -11.47 11.78
N PRO A 208 35.34 -11.29 12.39
CA PRO A 208 36.35 -10.37 11.86
C PRO A 208 36.76 -10.77 10.44
N GLU A 209 37.07 -9.76 9.60
CA GLU A 209 37.50 -9.97 8.20
C GLU A 209 38.74 -10.85 8.07
N ASP A 210 39.67 -10.76 9.02
CA ASP A 210 40.86 -11.60 9.07
C ASP A 210 40.54 -12.95 9.75
N PRO A 211 40.46 -14.06 9.00
CA PRO A 211 40.18 -15.38 9.57
C PRO A 211 41.24 -15.90 10.53
N ALA A 212 42.41 -15.26 10.63
CA ALA A 212 43.45 -15.57 11.60
C ALA A 212 43.17 -14.98 12.98
N VAL A 213 42.22 -14.03 13.08
CA VAL A 213 41.81 -13.44 14.35
C VAL A 213 40.85 -14.39 15.05
N SER A 214 41.22 -14.85 16.26
CA SER A 214 40.33 -15.62 17.10
C SER A 214 39.18 -14.75 17.61
N HIS A 215 37.95 -15.17 17.40
CA HIS A 215 36.76 -14.44 17.85
C HIS A 215 35.85 -15.35 18.70
N PRO A 216 35.03 -14.78 19.59
CA PRO A 216 34.07 -15.55 20.38
C PRO A 216 32.90 -16.00 19.49
N SER A 217 32.28 -17.12 19.86
CA SER A 217 31.07 -17.61 19.20
C SER A 217 29.81 -16.80 19.56
N SER A 218 29.87 -15.96 20.58
CA SER A 218 28.84 -15.02 21.01
C SER A 218 29.46 -13.87 21.80
N VAL A 219 28.77 -12.73 21.79
CA VAL A 219 29.10 -11.57 22.62
C VAL A 219 27.92 -11.20 23.51
N ALA A 220 28.21 -10.67 24.71
CA ALA A 220 27.18 -10.18 25.61
C ALA A 220 26.71 -8.80 25.14
N VAL A 221 25.41 -8.64 25.02
CA VAL A 221 24.74 -7.36 24.71
C VAL A 221 23.66 -7.09 25.74
N GLU A 222 23.33 -5.82 25.96
CA GLU A 222 22.19 -5.42 26.80
C GLU A 222 21.09 -4.87 25.90
N LEU A 223 19.86 -5.38 26.03
CA LEU A 223 18.69 -4.94 25.29
C LEU A 223 17.65 -4.38 26.24
N ASN A 224 17.13 -3.19 25.91
CA ASN A 224 15.93 -2.60 26.52
C ASN A 224 14.90 -2.39 25.44
N ALA A 225 13.85 -3.22 25.43
CA ALA A 225 12.81 -3.19 24.44
C ALA A 225 11.42 -3.23 25.08
N SER A 226 10.45 -2.62 24.38
CA SER A 226 9.03 -2.70 24.69
C SER A 226 8.27 -2.65 23.38
N SER A 227 7.76 -3.79 22.98
CA SER A 227 6.98 -4.01 21.77
C SER A 227 6.02 -5.17 21.99
N TRP A 228 4.76 -5.00 21.62
CA TRP A 228 3.77 -6.05 21.82
C TRP A 228 2.73 -6.09 20.71
N VAL A 229 2.25 -7.29 20.45
CA VAL A 229 1.11 -7.59 19.59
C VAL A 229 -0.06 -7.96 20.49
N GLU A 230 -1.23 -7.37 20.24
CA GLU A 230 -2.47 -7.69 20.94
C GLU A 230 -3.52 -8.14 19.93
N ARG A 231 -3.99 -9.38 20.11
CA ARG A 231 -5.00 -9.98 19.23
C ARG A 231 -6.39 -9.37 19.48
N ASN A 232 -7.14 -9.22 18.39
CA ASN A 232 -8.53 -8.77 18.45
C ASN A 232 -8.70 -7.38 19.11
N ARG A 233 -7.97 -6.39 18.62
CA ARG A 233 -8.23 -4.98 18.95
C ARG A 233 -9.11 -4.32 17.89
N PRO A 234 -9.96 -3.34 18.27
CA PRO A 234 -10.69 -2.52 17.30
C PRO A 234 -9.73 -1.57 16.59
N ALA A 235 -9.94 -1.38 15.29
CA ALA A 235 -9.37 -0.32 14.48
C ALA A 235 -10.51 0.35 13.69
N TYR A 236 -10.25 1.49 13.09
CA TYR A 236 -11.30 2.30 12.49
C TYR A 236 -10.84 2.87 11.16
N ASN A 237 -11.50 2.51 10.07
CA ASN A 237 -11.43 3.34 8.88
C ASN A 237 -12.28 4.59 9.10
N ILE A 238 -11.84 5.72 8.57
CA ILE A 238 -12.54 6.99 8.73
C ILE A 238 -13.19 7.35 7.40
N THR A 239 -14.51 7.33 7.35
CA THR A 239 -15.25 7.55 6.12
C THR A 239 -16.12 8.80 6.21
N GLY A 240 -16.09 9.62 5.15
CA GLY A 240 -16.95 10.80 5.02
C GLY A 240 -17.44 10.98 3.59
N TYR A 241 -18.54 11.71 3.39
CA TYR A 241 -19.19 11.80 2.10
C TYR A 241 -19.42 13.24 1.65
N LEU A 242 -19.15 13.53 0.38
CA LEU A 242 -19.69 14.68 -0.35
C LEU A 242 -20.89 14.19 -1.17
N PRO A 243 -22.13 14.52 -0.76
CA PRO A 243 -23.33 13.99 -1.40
C PRO A 243 -23.46 14.37 -2.87
N GLY A 244 -23.80 13.42 -3.70
CA GLY A 244 -24.09 13.62 -5.11
C GLY A 244 -25.50 14.13 -5.34
N THR A 245 -25.69 14.93 -6.38
CA THR A 245 -27.02 15.47 -6.77
C THR A 245 -27.95 14.38 -7.27
N ALA A 246 -27.44 13.35 -7.94
CA ALA A 246 -28.20 12.22 -8.46
C ALA A 246 -28.78 11.32 -7.35
N ALA A 247 -28.25 11.36 -6.13
CA ALA A 247 -28.80 10.62 -4.99
C ALA A 247 -30.27 10.97 -4.69
N SER A 248 -30.67 12.22 -4.91
CA SER A 248 -32.06 12.67 -4.77
C SER A 248 -33.00 12.06 -5.82
N GLU A 249 -32.45 11.54 -6.92
CA GLU A 249 -33.17 10.88 -8.01
C GLU A 249 -33.15 9.35 -7.87
N GLY A 250 -32.52 8.83 -6.78
CA GLY A 250 -32.39 7.42 -6.49
C GLY A 250 -31.14 6.76 -7.10
N ASP A 251 -30.20 7.57 -7.61
CA ASP A 251 -28.89 7.09 -8.05
C ASP A 251 -27.93 7.01 -6.86
N ASP A 252 -27.63 5.81 -6.40
CA ASP A 252 -26.80 5.55 -5.24
C ASP A 252 -25.33 5.24 -5.59
N ARG A 253 -24.93 5.48 -6.84
CA ARG A 253 -23.54 5.30 -7.28
C ARG A 253 -22.61 6.29 -6.62
N MET A 254 -21.36 5.85 -6.44
CA MET A 254 -20.33 6.58 -5.73
C MET A 254 -18.99 6.49 -6.46
N ILE A 255 -18.10 7.45 -6.16
CA ILE A 255 -16.66 7.37 -6.43
C ILE A 255 -15.96 7.36 -5.08
N LEU A 256 -14.96 6.50 -4.91
CA LEU A 256 -14.16 6.38 -3.69
C LEU A 256 -12.81 7.08 -3.89
N LEU A 257 -12.36 7.77 -2.87
CA LEU A 257 -10.97 8.21 -2.69
C LEU A 257 -10.43 7.53 -1.45
N SER A 258 -9.33 6.84 -1.56
CA SER A 258 -8.74 6.07 -0.46
C SER A 258 -7.23 6.31 -0.33
N ALA A 259 -6.73 6.23 0.89
CA ALA A 259 -5.32 6.26 1.27
C ALA A 259 -5.21 5.78 2.71
N HIS A 260 -4.06 5.19 3.10
CA HIS A 260 -3.91 4.71 4.47
C HIS A 260 -3.27 5.74 5.40
N TYR A 261 -3.55 5.62 6.71
CA TYR A 261 -3.06 6.56 7.71
C TYR A 261 -2.25 5.93 8.85
N ASP A 262 -2.07 4.61 8.85
CA ASP A 262 -1.03 3.97 9.65
C ASP A 262 0.35 4.19 9.01
N SER A 263 1.42 3.94 9.70
CA SER A 263 2.77 4.12 9.15
C SER A 263 3.83 3.39 9.95
N TYR A 264 4.87 2.99 9.27
CA TYR A 264 6.16 2.75 9.86
C TYR A 264 6.92 4.08 9.98
N PHE A 265 7.69 4.25 11.04
CA PHE A 265 8.40 5.51 11.37
C PHE A 265 7.46 6.73 11.40
N ASP A 266 7.92 7.89 10.91
CA ASP A 266 7.09 9.10 10.83
C ASP A 266 6.12 9.05 9.64
N GLY A 267 6.45 8.30 8.57
CA GLY A 267 5.58 8.03 7.42
C GLY A 267 5.12 9.30 6.71
N PHE A 268 6.03 10.22 6.41
CA PHE A 268 5.66 11.47 5.76
C PHE A 268 5.18 11.24 4.33
N GLN A 269 5.95 10.46 3.56
CA GLN A 269 5.58 10.07 2.21
C GLN A 269 4.59 8.90 2.25
N ASP A 270 4.87 7.92 3.11
CA ASP A 270 4.17 6.66 3.26
C ASP A 270 3.38 6.61 4.60
N ASP A 271 2.11 7.08 4.72
CA ASP A 271 1.34 7.57 3.58
C ASP A 271 0.61 8.87 3.96
N ASN A 272 1.22 9.68 4.88
CA ASN A 272 0.61 10.94 5.32
C ASN A 272 0.31 11.88 4.15
N CYS A 273 1.18 11.92 3.14
CA CYS A 273 0.98 12.79 1.97
C CYS A 273 -0.22 12.35 1.12
N ALA A 274 -0.50 11.04 0.99
CA ALA A 274 -1.65 10.58 0.22
C ALA A 274 -2.97 10.86 0.93
N VAL A 275 -3.07 10.57 2.24
CA VAL A 275 -4.24 10.98 3.03
C VAL A 275 -4.48 12.48 2.90
N SER A 276 -3.42 13.26 3.07
CA SER A 276 -3.51 14.73 3.02
C SER A 276 -3.88 15.25 1.62
N MET A 277 -3.42 14.59 0.55
CA MET A 277 -3.82 14.89 -0.83
C MET A 277 -5.32 14.63 -1.04
N THR A 278 -5.81 13.50 -0.54
CA THR A 278 -7.24 13.16 -0.60
C THR A 278 -8.09 14.26 0.04
N PHE A 279 -7.70 14.73 1.24
CA PHE A 279 -8.38 15.84 1.93
C PHE A 279 -8.24 17.15 1.20
N GLY A 280 -7.08 17.44 0.60
CA GLY A 280 -6.84 18.63 -0.20
C GLY A 280 -7.73 18.71 -1.44
N ILE A 281 -7.87 17.59 -2.16
CA ILE A 281 -8.73 17.46 -3.33
C ILE A 281 -10.20 17.69 -2.95
N ILE A 282 -10.69 16.97 -1.94
CA ILE A 282 -12.11 17.09 -1.57
C ILE A 282 -12.44 18.47 -1.00
N LYS A 283 -11.52 19.06 -0.22
CA LYS A 283 -11.66 20.43 0.26
C LYS A 283 -11.77 21.42 -0.89
N ALA A 284 -10.95 21.29 -1.92
CA ALA A 284 -11.00 22.16 -3.10
C ALA A 284 -12.33 22.03 -3.85
N LEU A 285 -12.90 20.84 -3.96
CA LEU A 285 -14.24 20.65 -4.53
C LEU A 285 -15.31 21.37 -3.70
N ILE A 286 -15.26 21.23 -2.38
CA ILE A 286 -16.22 21.88 -1.47
C ILE A 286 -16.07 23.41 -1.55
N ASP A 287 -14.86 23.95 -1.47
CA ASP A 287 -14.57 25.37 -1.46
C ASP A 287 -14.93 26.05 -2.80
N SER A 288 -14.79 25.34 -3.93
CA SER A 288 -15.23 25.81 -5.25
C SER A 288 -16.75 25.77 -5.44
N GLY A 289 -17.49 25.19 -4.49
CA GLY A 289 -18.93 24.97 -4.61
C GLY A 289 -19.31 23.91 -5.63
N TYR A 290 -18.39 22.99 -5.98
CA TYR A 290 -18.66 21.89 -6.89
C TYR A 290 -19.79 21.01 -6.35
N GLN A 291 -20.76 20.72 -7.20
CA GLN A 291 -21.87 19.82 -6.89
C GLN A 291 -21.66 18.54 -7.70
N PRO A 292 -21.14 17.48 -7.08
CA PRO A 292 -20.90 16.23 -7.80
C PRO A 292 -22.22 15.60 -8.22
N ARG A 293 -22.19 14.84 -9.30
CA ARG A 293 -23.32 14.02 -9.74
C ARG A 293 -23.45 12.79 -8.84
N TYR A 294 -22.38 12.06 -8.68
CA TYR A 294 -22.29 10.90 -7.80
C TYR A 294 -21.84 11.30 -6.41
N THR A 295 -22.21 10.55 -5.40
CA THR A 295 -21.64 10.73 -4.07
C THR A 295 -20.15 10.42 -4.11
N ILE A 296 -19.31 11.32 -3.61
CA ILE A 296 -17.89 11.05 -3.43
C ILE A 296 -17.68 10.61 -1.99
N ALA A 297 -17.19 9.38 -1.80
CA ALA A 297 -16.77 8.86 -0.51
C ALA A 297 -15.26 9.08 -0.34
N VAL A 298 -14.86 9.51 0.84
CA VAL A 298 -13.46 9.62 1.25
C VAL A 298 -13.26 8.61 2.37
N CYS A 299 -12.29 7.74 2.23
CA CYS A 299 -11.95 6.72 3.23
C CYS A 299 -10.46 6.80 3.58
N ALA A 300 -10.14 7.25 4.78
CA ALA A 300 -8.81 7.09 5.33
C ALA A 300 -8.75 5.69 5.97
N LEU A 301 -7.89 4.84 5.44
CA LEU A 301 -7.78 3.43 5.77
C LEU A 301 -6.78 3.22 6.91
N ALA A 302 -7.11 2.37 7.86
CA ALA A 302 -6.24 1.92 8.92
C ALA A 302 -5.56 0.61 8.52
N ALA A 303 -4.39 0.33 9.09
CA ALA A 303 -3.77 -0.99 9.01
C ALA A 303 -3.53 -1.49 7.57
N GLU A 304 -2.99 -0.64 6.72
CA GLU A 304 -2.46 -1.04 5.42
C GLU A 304 -1.18 -1.83 5.59
N GLU A 305 -0.25 -1.31 6.36
CA GLU A 305 1.11 -1.81 6.54
C GLU A 305 1.15 -3.20 7.19
N TRP A 306 0.18 -3.48 8.05
CA TRP A 306 0.06 -4.75 8.75
C TRP A 306 -1.25 -4.79 9.57
N GLY A 307 -1.74 -5.98 9.91
CA GLY A 307 -2.92 -6.10 10.77
C GLY A 307 -3.33 -7.52 11.13
N VAL A 308 -2.63 -8.55 10.67
CA VAL A 308 -3.01 -9.95 10.90
C VAL A 308 -1.78 -10.81 11.18
N CYS A 309 -1.74 -11.48 12.33
CA CYS A 309 -0.75 -12.53 12.63
C CYS A 309 -1.05 -13.83 11.89
N ASP A 310 -0.01 -14.65 11.73
CA ASP A 310 -0.09 -16.00 11.14
C ASP A 310 -0.67 -16.02 9.72
N SER A 311 -0.61 -14.90 9.01
CA SER A 311 -1.11 -14.75 7.64
C SER A 311 0.05 -14.71 6.64
N LYS A 312 -0.22 -15.14 5.40
CA LYS A 312 0.67 -14.93 4.25
C LYS A 312 0.50 -13.53 3.66
N PHE A 313 -0.64 -12.92 3.92
CA PHE A 313 -1.03 -11.60 3.47
C PHE A 313 -1.49 -10.85 4.72
N ASP A 314 -0.62 -10.09 5.32
CA ASP A 314 -0.82 -9.43 6.59
C ASP A 314 -0.95 -7.91 6.49
N TRP A 315 -0.88 -7.38 5.26
CA TRP A 315 -1.10 -5.97 4.93
C TRP A 315 -2.49 -5.72 4.33
N SER A 316 -2.85 -4.44 4.06
CA SER A 316 -4.14 -4.00 3.49
C SER A 316 -5.36 -4.48 4.29
N THR A 317 -5.19 -4.65 5.60
CA THR A 317 -6.21 -5.21 6.49
C THR A 317 -7.44 -4.30 6.59
N GLY A 318 -7.23 -2.98 6.63
CA GLY A 318 -8.30 -1.99 6.71
C GLY A 318 -9.16 -1.95 5.45
N ALA A 319 -8.55 -1.88 4.27
CA ALA A 319 -9.27 -1.87 3.00
C ALA A 319 -10.08 -3.14 2.79
N TRP A 320 -9.47 -4.29 3.07
CA TRP A 320 -10.20 -5.55 2.96
C TRP A 320 -11.44 -5.59 3.88
N ASN A 321 -11.28 -5.22 5.16
CA ASN A 321 -12.41 -5.17 6.08
C ASN A 321 -13.46 -4.16 5.63
N GLN A 322 -13.06 -3.01 5.09
CA GLN A 322 -13.97 -1.98 4.60
C GLN A 322 -14.93 -2.53 3.56
N VAL A 323 -14.41 -3.16 2.52
CA VAL A 323 -15.21 -3.55 1.36
C VAL A 323 -15.84 -4.95 1.46
N PHE A 324 -15.34 -5.83 2.35
CA PHE A 324 -15.89 -7.18 2.51
C PHE A 324 -16.77 -7.36 3.75
N ARG A 325 -16.56 -6.54 4.79
CA ARG A 325 -17.26 -6.71 6.09
C ARG A 325 -18.07 -5.50 6.50
N VAL A 326 -17.48 -4.29 6.45
CA VAL A 326 -18.14 -3.09 6.97
C VAL A 326 -19.11 -2.53 5.94
N HIS A 327 -18.66 -2.34 4.69
CA HIS A 327 -19.45 -1.80 3.59
C HIS A 327 -19.50 -2.73 2.37
N PRO A 328 -19.97 -4.00 2.50
CA PRO A 328 -20.09 -4.90 1.37
C PRO A 328 -21.08 -4.40 0.31
N GLU A 329 -21.97 -3.47 0.65
CA GLU A 329 -22.90 -2.82 -0.28
C GLU A 329 -22.20 -1.82 -1.23
N TRP A 330 -20.96 -1.42 -0.98
CA TRP A 330 -20.18 -0.61 -1.92
C TRP A 330 -19.88 -1.35 -3.22
N GLN A 331 -19.77 -2.68 -3.14
CA GLN A 331 -19.68 -3.56 -4.31
C GLN A 331 -20.93 -3.40 -5.16
N GLY A 332 -20.77 -2.92 -6.40
CA GLY A 332 -21.89 -2.65 -7.31
C GLY A 332 -22.48 -1.23 -7.21
N ARG A 333 -21.94 -0.39 -6.31
CA ARG A 333 -22.28 1.05 -6.19
C ARG A 333 -21.09 1.95 -6.49
N VAL A 334 -19.88 1.61 -6.02
CA VAL A 334 -18.68 2.35 -6.33
C VAL A 334 -18.24 2.06 -7.76
N ILE A 335 -18.23 3.10 -8.59
CA ILE A 335 -17.92 2.99 -10.02
C ILE A 335 -16.43 3.11 -10.33
N ALA A 336 -15.68 3.72 -9.41
CA ALA A 336 -14.23 3.82 -9.44
C ALA A 336 -13.71 4.11 -8.02
N ASP A 337 -12.56 3.55 -7.70
CA ASP A 337 -11.73 3.91 -6.56
C ASP A 337 -10.44 4.55 -7.08
N LEU A 338 -10.06 5.64 -6.46
CA LEU A 338 -8.78 6.33 -6.62
C LEU A 338 -8.01 6.17 -5.32
N ASN A 339 -7.17 5.15 -5.26
CA ASN A 339 -6.24 4.94 -4.16
C ASN A 339 -4.97 5.76 -4.40
N PHE A 340 -4.34 6.20 -3.34
CA PHE A 340 -3.12 7.01 -3.42
C PHE A 340 -2.06 6.44 -2.50
N GLU A 341 -0.80 6.49 -3.01
CA GLU A 341 0.40 6.04 -2.33
C GLU A 341 1.56 7.00 -2.63
N LEU A 342 2.25 7.47 -1.61
CA LEU A 342 3.49 8.24 -1.72
C LEU A 342 3.47 9.37 -2.81
N PRO A 343 2.45 10.23 -2.90
CA PRO A 343 2.28 11.12 -4.05
C PRO A 343 3.15 12.38 -4.03
N ALA A 344 4.01 12.57 -3.02
CA ALA A 344 4.70 13.84 -2.81
C ALA A 344 6.16 13.87 -3.30
N HIS A 345 6.58 12.88 -4.08
CA HIS A 345 7.87 12.85 -4.78
C HIS A 345 7.76 12.08 -6.10
N ALA A 346 8.69 12.31 -7.02
CA ALA A 346 8.71 11.58 -8.28
C ALA A 346 9.38 10.21 -8.09
N HIS A 347 8.64 9.16 -8.43
CA HIS A 347 9.15 7.78 -8.41
C HIS A 347 10.03 7.48 -9.61
N ASN A 348 9.76 8.13 -10.75
CA ASN A 348 10.49 7.95 -12.01
C ASN A 348 10.55 9.28 -12.77
N THR A 349 11.19 9.30 -13.94
CA THR A 349 11.15 10.45 -14.86
C THR A 349 9.82 10.57 -15.61
N GLN A 350 9.06 9.47 -15.70
CA GLN A 350 7.69 9.40 -16.22
C GLN A 350 6.74 8.98 -15.12
N ASP A 351 5.66 9.73 -14.95
CA ASP A 351 4.57 9.34 -14.03
C ASP A 351 3.68 8.27 -14.64
N ALA A 352 2.95 7.53 -13.78
CA ALA A 352 1.99 6.55 -14.23
C ALA A 352 0.75 6.47 -13.32
N ILE A 353 -0.40 6.20 -13.94
CA ILE A 353 -1.58 5.71 -13.23
C ILE A 353 -1.65 4.21 -13.46
N ARG A 354 -1.60 3.44 -12.37
CA ARG A 354 -1.78 1.99 -12.42
C ARG A 354 -3.25 1.66 -12.19
N SER A 355 -3.80 0.73 -12.96
CA SER A 355 -5.24 0.41 -12.87
C SER A 355 -5.54 -1.06 -13.16
N THR A 356 -6.74 -1.48 -12.84
CA THR A 356 -7.28 -2.73 -13.38
C THR A 356 -7.30 -2.69 -14.90
N TYR A 357 -7.22 -3.85 -15.54
CA TYR A 357 -7.22 -3.94 -17.01
C TYR A 357 -8.36 -3.17 -17.66
N GLU A 358 -9.54 -3.27 -17.06
CA GLU A 358 -10.78 -2.75 -17.63
C GLU A 358 -10.81 -1.22 -17.69
N SER A 359 -10.08 -0.53 -16.81
CA SER A 359 -10.03 0.95 -16.78
C SER A 359 -8.91 1.53 -17.65
N ALA A 360 -7.95 0.70 -18.09
CA ALA A 360 -6.73 1.17 -18.72
C ALA A 360 -6.95 1.97 -20.00
N ASP A 361 -7.92 1.61 -20.83
CA ASP A 361 -8.17 2.29 -22.11
C ASP A 361 -8.77 3.69 -21.90
N PHE A 362 -9.71 3.81 -20.97
CA PHE A 362 -10.25 5.10 -20.57
C PHE A 362 -9.15 6.01 -20.02
N LEU A 363 -8.30 5.50 -19.13
CA LEU A 363 -7.21 6.26 -18.53
C LEU A 363 -6.16 6.69 -19.56
N LYS A 364 -5.84 5.86 -20.55
CA LYS A 364 -4.95 6.26 -21.67
C LYS A 364 -5.50 7.48 -22.41
N HIS A 365 -6.77 7.45 -22.79
CA HIS A 365 -7.42 8.58 -23.44
C HIS A 365 -7.48 9.82 -22.55
N PHE A 366 -7.68 9.64 -21.25
CA PHE A 366 -7.61 10.74 -20.28
C PHE A 366 -6.21 11.35 -20.23
N CYS A 367 -5.17 10.53 -20.11
CA CYS A 367 -3.78 10.99 -20.02
C CYS A 367 -3.29 11.72 -21.29
N GLU A 368 -3.79 11.37 -22.47
CA GLU A 368 -3.44 12.04 -23.74
C GLU A 368 -3.75 13.55 -23.72
N ASN A 369 -4.68 14.00 -22.87
CA ASN A 369 -5.11 15.38 -22.75
C ASN A 369 -4.49 16.12 -21.55
N ILE A 370 -3.57 15.47 -20.81
CA ILE A 370 -2.92 16.05 -19.64
C ILE A 370 -1.61 16.71 -20.03
N THR A 371 -1.46 17.98 -19.63
CA THR A 371 -0.16 18.66 -19.72
C THR A 371 0.64 18.36 -18.46
N VAL A 372 1.73 17.65 -18.62
CA VAL A 372 2.63 17.28 -17.51
C VAL A 372 3.73 18.31 -17.36
N PRO A 373 3.88 18.96 -16.19
CA PRO A 373 5.00 19.86 -15.91
C PRO A 373 6.33 19.12 -15.96
N LYS A 374 7.31 19.68 -16.70
CA LYS A 374 8.64 19.03 -16.84
C LYS A 374 9.45 19.01 -15.55
N GLU A 375 9.16 19.92 -14.65
CA GLU A 375 9.74 19.97 -13.31
C GLU A 375 9.23 18.85 -12.40
N ALA A 376 8.05 18.30 -12.68
CA ALA A 376 7.50 17.14 -11.99
C ALA A 376 7.96 15.84 -12.71
N TYR A 377 7.56 15.70 -13.98
CA TYR A 377 7.85 14.47 -14.76
C TYR A 377 8.28 14.83 -16.19
N PRO A 378 9.59 14.90 -16.46
CA PRO A 378 10.13 15.31 -17.77
C PRO A 378 9.70 14.42 -18.93
N ASP A 379 9.45 13.14 -18.69
CA ASP A 379 9.08 12.14 -19.71
C ASP A 379 7.56 11.91 -19.81
N GLY A 380 6.76 12.71 -19.07
CA GLY A 380 5.30 12.72 -19.18
C GLY A 380 4.58 11.73 -18.28
N LEU A 381 3.40 11.28 -18.74
CA LEU A 381 2.46 10.45 -18.00
C LEU A 381 2.07 9.23 -18.85
N THR A 382 1.92 8.07 -18.21
CA THR A 382 1.48 6.82 -18.85
C THR A 382 0.43 6.09 -18.01
N VAL A 383 -0.03 4.95 -18.51
CA VAL A 383 -0.95 4.06 -17.77
C VAL A 383 -0.36 2.66 -17.73
N LEU A 384 -0.30 2.10 -16.55
CA LEU A 384 0.13 0.73 -16.28
C LEU A 384 -1.10 -0.14 -15.92
N ALA A 385 -1.07 -1.40 -16.31
CA ALA A 385 -2.05 -2.40 -15.94
C ALA A 385 -1.41 -3.80 -16.00
N PRO A 386 -1.79 -4.70 -15.08
CA PRO A 386 -2.79 -4.55 -14.03
C PRO A 386 -2.28 -3.77 -12.82
N ILE A 387 -3.15 -3.62 -11.81
CA ILE A 387 -2.75 -3.29 -10.45
C ILE A 387 -1.92 -4.44 -9.87
N GLU A 388 -1.09 -4.11 -8.91
CA GLU A 388 -0.26 -5.08 -8.17
C GLU A 388 -0.87 -5.38 -6.80
N THR A 389 -0.30 -6.32 -6.05
CA THR A 389 -0.79 -6.72 -4.72
C THR A 389 -0.17 -5.89 -3.59
N TRP A 390 0.33 -4.69 -3.88
CA TRP A 390 1.22 -3.95 -2.97
C TRP A 390 0.51 -2.94 -2.08
N SER A 391 -0.76 -2.63 -2.36
CA SER A 391 -1.51 -1.64 -1.60
C SER A 391 -3.01 -1.95 -1.55
N ASP A 392 -3.75 -1.07 -0.93
CA ASP A 392 -5.19 -1.13 -0.67
C ASP A 392 -6.06 -1.24 -1.92
N ASP A 393 -5.62 -0.67 -3.05
CA ASP A 393 -6.32 -0.74 -4.33
C ASP A 393 -6.58 -2.18 -4.79
N PHE A 394 -5.66 -3.11 -4.48
CA PHE A 394 -5.85 -4.52 -4.80
C PHE A 394 -6.98 -5.13 -3.98
N SER A 395 -7.01 -4.92 -2.66
CA SER A 395 -8.09 -5.41 -1.79
C SER A 395 -9.45 -4.86 -2.21
N ILE A 396 -9.49 -3.58 -2.60
CA ILE A 396 -10.69 -2.92 -3.10
C ILE A 396 -11.11 -3.52 -4.45
N ALA A 397 -10.18 -3.70 -5.40
CA ALA A 397 -10.46 -4.24 -6.72
C ALA A 397 -11.04 -5.65 -6.69
N ILE A 398 -10.44 -6.55 -5.91
CA ILE A 398 -10.90 -7.94 -5.81
C ILE A 398 -12.26 -8.09 -5.12
N SER A 399 -12.76 -7.04 -4.46
CA SER A 399 -14.14 -6.98 -3.96
C SER A 399 -15.17 -6.78 -5.08
N GLY A 400 -14.73 -6.27 -6.23
CA GLY A 400 -15.58 -5.93 -7.37
C GLY A 400 -15.75 -4.42 -7.59
N ILE A 401 -14.84 -3.61 -7.07
CA ILE A 401 -14.76 -2.16 -7.25
C ILE A 401 -13.59 -1.85 -8.18
N PRO A 402 -13.80 -1.24 -9.37
CA PRO A 402 -12.69 -0.86 -10.25
C PRO A 402 -11.76 0.13 -9.56
N SER A 403 -10.48 -0.19 -9.43
CA SER A 403 -9.52 0.61 -8.68
C SER A 403 -8.35 1.07 -9.52
N THR A 404 -7.78 2.20 -9.10
CA THR A 404 -6.54 2.78 -9.63
C THR A 404 -5.67 3.24 -8.48
N VAL A 405 -4.35 3.26 -8.71
CA VAL A 405 -3.39 3.87 -7.78
C VAL A 405 -2.36 4.66 -8.61
N ASN A 406 -1.80 5.75 -8.05
CA ASN A 406 -0.63 6.37 -8.65
C ASN A 406 0.56 5.40 -8.55
N ASP A 407 1.42 5.36 -9.56
CA ASP A 407 2.58 4.47 -9.52
C ASP A 407 3.59 4.94 -8.46
N PHE A 408 3.91 4.05 -7.53
CA PHE A 408 4.84 4.30 -6.42
C PHE A 408 5.96 3.26 -6.34
N SER A 409 5.88 2.21 -7.13
CA SER A 409 6.64 0.97 -7.00
C SER A 409 8.07 1.02 -7.55
N ALA A 410 8.50 2.15 -8.10
CA ALA A 410 9.80 2.29 -8.73
C ALA A 410 10.55 3.52 -8.19
N GLY A 411 11.84 3.59 -8.50
CA GLY A 411 12.65 4.76 -8.28
C GLY A 411 13.46 4.76 -6.98
N PRO A 412 14.31 5.77 -6.84
CA PRO A 412 15.30 5.81 -5.76
C PRO A 412 14.73 5.82 -4.35
N PHE A 413 13.54 6.39 -4.15
CA PHE A 413 12.93 6.47 -2.82
C PHE A 413 12.66 5.09 -2.26
N MET A 414 12.06 4.19 -3.05
CA MET A 414 11.77 2.82 -2.62
C MET A 414 13.01 2.06 -2.17
N GLU A 415 14.13 2.27 -2.86
CA GLU A 415 15.38 1.59 -2.55
C GLU A 415 16.11 2.21 -1.35
N THR A 416 15.93 3.52 -1.11
CA THR A 416 16.81 4.26 -0.20
C THR A 416 16.13 4.76 1.06
N HIS A 417 14.87 5.22 0.99
CA HIS A 417 14.16 5.89 2.10
C HIS A 417 12.98 5.08 2.64
N TYR A 418 12.32 4.33 1.76
CA TYR A 418 11.10 3.59 2.06
C TYR A 418 11.27 2.72 3.31
N HIS A 419 10.27 2.75 4.18
CA HIS A 419 10.22 2.02 5.45
C HIS A 419 11.47 2.24 6.33
N SER A 420 11.94 3.48 6.38
CA SER A 420 13.04 3.90 7.25
C SER A 420 12.73 5.22 7.96
N GLN A 421 13.55 5.59 8.97
CA GLN A 421 13.43 6.90 9.63
C GLN A 421 13.78 8.08 8.69
N TYR A 422 14.14 7.81 7.45
CA TYR A 422 14.39 8.81 6.40
C TYR A 422 13.17 9.02 5.50
N ASP A 423 12.07 8.32 5.73
CA ASP A 423 10.77 8.70 5.18
C ASP A 423 10.25 9.94 5.92
N ASN A 424 10.70 11.09 5.47
CA ASN A 424 10.44 12.39 6.05
C ASN A 424 10.30 13.47 4.96
N GLU A 425 10.17 14.72 5.36
CA GLU A 425 9.97 15.86 4.45
C GLU A 425 11.20 16.20 3.57
N GLU A 426 12.40 15.65 3.82
CA GLU A 426 13.59 15.99 3.04
C GLU A 426 13.48 15.58 1.58
N PHE A 427 12.65 14.57 1.29
CA PHE A 427 12.41 14.08 -0.07
C PHE A 427 11.15 14.68 -0.73
N TYR A 428 10.49 15.62 -0.07
CA TYR A 428 9.29 16.27 -0.57
C TYR A 428 9.56 17.11 -1.82
N GLN A 429 8.72 16.96 -2.83
CA GLN A 429 8.78 17.70 -4.09
C GLN A 429 7.45 18.40 -4.37
N GLU A 430 7.35 19.68 -4.05
CA GLU A 430 6.11 20.44 -4.21
C GLU A 430 5.55 20.41 -5.63
N ALA A 431 6.40 20.42 -6.65
CA ALA A 431 5.96 20.39 -8.05
C ALA A 431 5.23 19.08 -8.39
N VAL A 432 5.74 17.95 -7.88
CA VAL A 432 5.12 16.62 -8.04
C VAL A 432 3.81 16.56 -7.28
N TYR A 433 3.83 16.96 -6.01
CA TYR A 433 2.65 16.92 -5.16
C TYR A 433 1.50 17.78 -5.70
N ARG A 434 1.82 18.96 -6.21
CA ARG A 434 0.88 19.85 -6.90
C ARG A 434 0.32 19.21 -8.17
N PHE A 435 1.19 18.59 -8.97
CA PHE A 435 0.77 17.92 -10.20
C PHE A 435 -0.21 16.79 -9.91
N HIS A 436 0.07 15.95 -8.89
CA HIS A 436 -0.85 14.88 -8.49
C HIS A 436 -2.20 15.42 -8.00
N HIS A 437 -2.21 16.49 -7.18
CA HIS A 437 -3.47 17.13 -6.80
C HIS A 437 -4.30 17.58 -8.02
N GLU A 438 -3.66 18.21 -8.98
CA GLU A 438 -4.32 18.69 -10.21
C GLU A 438 -4.79 17.53 -11.09
N LEU A 439 -3.94 16.53 -11.30
CA LEU A 439 -4.23 15.32 -12.09
C LEU A 439 -5.45 14.58 -11.55
N TYR A 440 -5.45 14.29 -10.27
CA TYR A 440 -6.51 13.49 -9.65
C TYR A 440 -7.78 14.28 -9.37
N THR A 441 -7.69 15.59 -9.16
CA THR A 441 -8.88 16.48 -9.20
C THR A 441 -9.53 16.43 -10.58
N ARG A 442 -8.75 16.49 -11.64
CA ARG A 442 -9.23 16.40 -13.01
C ARG A 442 -9.85 15.04 -13.32
N LEU A 443 -9.18 13.96 -12.90
CA LEU A 443 -9.69 12.59 -13.09
C LEU A 443 -11.01 12.39 -12.35
N LEU A 444 -11.09 12.79 -11.09
CA LEU A 444 -12.29 12.68 -10.25
C LEU A 444 -13.48 13.40 -10.89
N VAL A 445 -13.31 14.66 -11.30
CA VAL A 445 -14.39 15.43 -11.95
C VAL A 445 -14.76 14.82 -13.30
N THR A 446 -13.80 14.26 -14.05
CA THR A 446 -14.08 13.57 -15.31
C THR A 446 -14.92 12.31 -15.08
N LEU A 447 -14.57 11.49 -14.11
CA LEU A 447 -15.33 10.29 -13.73
C LEU A 447 -16.75 10.64 -13.28
N ASP A 448 -16.91 11.71 -12.51
CA ASP A 448 -18.21 12.18 -12.03
C ASP A 448 -19.17 12.61 -13.17
N GLN A 449 -18.64 12.98 -14.33
CA GLN A 449 -19.47 13.34 -15.50
C GLN A 449 -19.86 12.15 -16.37
N LEU A 450 -19.26 10.98 -16.17
CA LEU A 450 -19.58 9.79 -16.95
C LEU A 450 -20.99 9.26 -16.63
N THR A 451 -21.64 8.71 -17.63
CA THR A 451 -22.97 8.10 -17.48
C THR A 451 -22.86 6.65 -17.03
N LEU A 452 -21.88 5.92 -17.53
CA LEU A 452 -21.58 4.53 -17.21
C LEU A 452 -20.11 4.38 -16.77
N PRO A 453 -19.78 3.40 -15.91
CA PRO A 453 -18.39 3.04 -15.64
C PRO A 453 -17.67 2.72 -16.96
N PRO A 454 -16.46 3.28 -17.19
CA PRO A 454 -15.76 3.16 -18.48
C PRO A 454 -14.95 1.86 -18.57
N LEU A 455 -15.61 0.71 -18.42
CA LEU A 455 -14.98 -0.60 -18.29
C LEU A 455 -14.86 -1.31 -19.64
N ASP A 456 -13.63 -1.51 -20.09
CA ASP A 456 -13.28 -2.31 -21.28
C ASP A 456 -12.84 -3.72 -20.87
N PHE A 457 -13.77 -4.64 -20.83
CA PHE A 457 -13.51 -6.04 -20.47
C PHE A 457 -12.63 -6.77 -21.49
N SER A 458 -12.51 -6.28 -22.71
CA SER A 458 -11.66 -6.92 -23.73
C SER A 458 -10.18 -6.92 -23.30
N ARG A 459 -9.73 -5.92 -22.53
CA ARG A 459 -8.34 -5.78 -22.07
C ARG A 459 -7.91 -6.93 -21.18
N HIS A 460 -8.78 -7.37 -20.28
CA HIS A 460 -8.53 -8.53 -19.44
C HIS A 460 -8.32 -9.81 -20.27
N PHE A 461 -9.21 -10.06 -21.23
CA PHE A 461 -9.13 -11.25 -22.09
C PHE A 461 -7.95 -11.20 -23.05
N LEU A 462 -7.55 -10.02 -23.52
CA LEU A 462 -6.31 -9.84 -24.30
C LEU A 462 -5.07 -10.16 -23.46
N ALA A 463 -5.04 -9.73 -22.21
CA ALA A 463 -3.96 -10.08 -21.27
C ALA A 463 -3.90 -11.59 -21.02
N MET A 464 -5.06 -12.25 -20.79
CA MET A 464 -5.13 -13.71 -20.69
C MET A 464 -4.57 -14.40 -21.92
N LYS A 465 -4.94 -13.92 -23.11
CA LYS A 465 -4.44 -14.47 -24.38
C LYS A 465 -2.92 -14.36 -24.51
N SER A 466 -2.35 -13.21 -24.13
CA SER A 466 -0.91 -13.00 -24.09
C SER A 466 -0.24 -13.95 -23.11
N SER A 467 -0.75 -14.05 -21.88
CA SER A 467 -0.20 -14.94 -20.85
C SER A 467 -0.19 -16.41 -21.27
N VAL A 468 -1.25 -16.88 -21.94
CA VAL A 468 -1.30 -18.24 -22.50
C VAL A 468 -0.22 -18.44 -23.58
N ALA A 469 -0.02 -17.45 -24.45
CA ALA A 469 1.00 -17.51 -25.49
C ALA A 469 2.42 -17.51 -24.90
N ASP A 470 2.67 -16.67 -23.89
CA ASP A 470 3.97 -16.57 -23.21
C ASP A 470 4.30 -17.85 -22.42
N CYS A 471 3.31 -18.41 -21.71
CA CYS A 471 3.47 -19.71 -21.02
C CYS A 471 3.81 -20.83 -21.99
N LEU A 472 3.19 -20.87 -23.18
CA LEU A 472 3.50 -21.87 -24.21
C LEU A 472 4.90 -21.71 -24.76
N ALA A 473 5.36 -20.48 -24.97
CA ALA A 473 6.71 -20.20 -25.44
C ALA A 473 7.77 -20.59 -24.40
N ALA A 474 7.47 -20.44 -23.10
CA ALA A 474 8.38 -20.75 -22.01
C ALA A 474 8.45 -22.25 -21.63
N GLN A 475 7.38 -23.03 -21.89
CA GLN A 475 7.27 -24.42 -21.45
C GLN A 475 7.26 -25.40 -22.63
N SER A 476 8.46 -25.83 -23.05
CA SER A 476 8.61 -26.87 -24.09
C SER A 476 8.10 -28.28 -23.69
N ASN A 477 7.74 -28.50 -22.43
CA ASN A 477 7.38 -29.81 -21.86
C ASN A 477 5.96 -29.85 -21.24
N ALA A 478 5.02 -29.03 -21.71
CA ALA A 478 3.65 -29.13 -21.25
C ALA A 478 3.02 -30.49 -21.63
N PRO A 479 2.18 -31.11 -20.76
CA PRO A 479 1.49 -32.35 -21.09
C PRO A 479 0.68 -32.21 -22.40
N THR A 480 0.68 -33.25 -23.23
CA THR A 480 -0.01 -33.24 -24.54
C THR A 480 -1.48 -32.91 -24.40
N GLU A 481 -2.13 -33.43 -23.35
CA GLU A 481 -3.55 -33.19 -23.04
C GLU A 481 -3.84 -31.70 -22.83
N VAL A 482 -2.94 -30.96 -22.15
CA VAL A 482 -3.08 -29.51 -21.97
C VAL A 482 -2.91 -28.79 -23.32
N LEU A 483 -1.93 -29.20 -24.11
CA LEU A 483 -1.65 -28.57 -25.42
C LEU A 483 -2.81 -28.75 -26.41
N GLU A 484 -3.55 -29.86 -26.33
CA GLU A 484 -4.70 -30.13 -27.19
C GLU A 484 -5.92 -29.22 -26.88
N GLU A 485 -6.08 -28.77 -25.63
CA GLU A 485 -7.20 -27.89 -25.21
C GLU A 485 -6.94 -26.39 -25.48
N ILE A 486 -5.68 -25.97 -25.64
CA ILE A 486 -5.32 -24.56 -25.79
C ILE A 486 -5.98 -23.90 -27.02
N PRO A 487 -6.07 -24.51 -28.21
CA PRO A 487 -6.73 -23.89 -29.35
C PRO A 487 -8.19 -23.52 -29.08
N ALA A 488 -8.92 -24.41 -28.37
CA ALA A 488 -10.32 -24.18 -28.01
C ALA A 488 -10.44 -23.05 -26.97
N LEU A 489 -9.51 -22.97 -26.01
CA LEU A 489 -9.44 -21.87 -25.05
C LEU A 489 -9.18 -20.54 -25.75
N LEU A 490 -8.17 -20.46 -26.63
CA LEU A 490 -7.84 -19.24 -27.38
C LEU A 490 -8.97 -18.79 -28.31
N GLU A 491 -9.71 -19.72 -28.92
CA GLU A 491 -10.89 -19.40 -29.72
C GLU A 491 -12.00 -18.83 -28.84
N SER A 492 -12.23 -19.40 -27.65
CA SER A 492 -13.20 -18.91 -26.69
C SER A 492 -12.86 -17.51 -26.18
N ILE A 493 -11.59 -17.28 -25.81
CA ILE A 493 -11.09 -15.96 -25.42
C ILE A 493 -11.32 -14.95 -26.55
N SER A 494 -11.01 -15.30 -27.80
CA SER A 494 -11.17 -14.38 -28.95
C SER A 494 -12.63 -13.98 -29.15
N LYS A 495 -13.59 -14.90 -29.02
CA LYS A 495 -15.03 -14.61 -29.13
C LYS A 495 -15.52 -13.69 -28.01
N VAL A 496 -15.01 -13.87 -26.79
CA VAL A 496 -15.36 -12.99 -25.67
C VAL A 496 -14.76 -11.60 -25.87
N CYS A 497 -13.52 -11.49 -26.34
CA CYS A 497 -12.92 -10.21 -26.70
C CYS A 497 -13.77 -9.42 -27.69
N GLU A 498 -14.18 -10.02 -28.81
CA GLU A 498 -15.04 -9.37 -29.82
C GLU A 498 -16.34 -8.85 -29.22
N SER A 499 -16.97 -9.61 -28.30
CA SER A 499 -18.18 -9.21 -27.63
C SER A 499 -17.96 -8.09 -26.62
N ALA A 500 -16.82 -8.11 -25.93
CA ALA A 500 -16.43 -7.08 -24.96
C ALA A 500 -16.06 -5.76 -25.68
N ASP A 501 -15.38 -5.81 -26.82
CA ASP A 501 -15.10 -4.63 -27.65
C ASP A 501 -16.41 -3.93 -28.06
N LEU A 502 -17.37 -4.70 -28.58
CA LEU A 502 -18.69 -4.16 -28.96
C LEU A 502 -19.45 -3.55 -27.76
N LEU A 503 -19.31 -4.15 -26.59
CA LEU A 503 -19.90 -3.60 -25.36
C LEU A 503 -19.24 -2.27 -24.99
N TYR A 504 -17.91 -2.20 -25.07
CA TYR A 504 -17.18 -0.98 -24.75
C TYR A 504 -17.48 0.16 -25.73
N GLU A 505 -17.61 -0.12 -27.03
CA GLU A 505 -18.08 0.86 -28.00
C GLU A 505 -19.44 1.46 -27.59
N LYS A 506 -20.38 0.63 -27.08
CA LYS A 506 -21.68 1.11 -26.60
C LYS A 506 -21.59 1.93 -25.31
N ILE A 507 -20.69 1.58 -24.41
CA ILE A 507 -20.39 2.37 -23.20
C ILE A 507 -19.87 3.76 -23.61
N GLN A 508 -18.94 3.81 -24.57
CA GLN A 508 -18.39 5.08 -25.09
C GLN A 508 -19.46 5.92 -25.79
N GLU A 509 -20.33 5.32 -26.63
CA GLU A 509 -21.45 6.03 -27.27
C GLU A 509 -22.37 6.69 -26.23
N ILE A 510 -22.69 6.01 -25.13
CA ILE A 510 -23.53 6.54 -24.06
C ILE A 510 -22.79 7.65 -23.29
N ASN A 511 -21.54 7.43 -22.92
CA ASN A 511 -20.74 8.40 -22.18
C ASN A 511 -20.48 9.68 -23.01
N ASN A 512 -20.32 9.55 -24.32
CA ASN A 512 -20.20 10.68 -25.26
C ASN A 512 -21.53 11.30 -25.68
N HIS A 513 -22.66 10.85 -25.08
CA HIS A 513 -24.01 11.33 -25.39
C HIS A 513 -24.41 11.21 -26.87
N THR A 514 -23.82 10.30 -27.60
CA THR A 514 -24.18 9.99 -28.98
C THR A 514 -25.46 9.14 -29.06
N VAL A 515 -25.78 8.42 -27.96
CA VAL A 515 -27.01 7.67 -27.75
C VAL A 515 -27.70 8.18 -26.49
N SER A 516 -29.02 8.44 -26.58
CA SER A 516 -29.80 8.82 -25.42
C SER A 516 -30.14 7.58 -24.57
N ALA A 517 -29.92 7.67 -23.26
CA ALA A 517 -30.30 6.66 -22.29
C ALA A 517 -31.02 7.29 -21.11
N ASP A 518 -32.14 6.72 -20.69
CA ASP A 518 -32.87 7.18 -19.51
C ASP A 518 -32.26 6.65 -18.21
N PHE A 519 -32.58 7.30 -17.08
CA PHE A 519 -31.99 6.96 -15.78
C PHE A 519 -32.21 5.50 -15.36
N PRO A 520 -33.40 4.88 -15.43
CA PRO A 520 -33.60 3.47 -15.08
C PRO A 520 -32.73 2.53 -15.91
N MET A 521 -32.56 2.80 -17.20
CA MET A 521 -31.70 2.02 -18.08
C MET A 521 -30.22 2.16 -17.68
N VAL A 522 -29.77 3.38 -17.44
CA VAL A 522 -28.37 3.69 -17.04
C VAL A 522 -28.01 3.03 -15.73
N SER A 523 -28.84 3.15 -14.69
CA SER A 523 -28.62 2.52 -13.39
C SER A 523 -28.55 0.99 -13.51
N GLY A 524 -29.49 0.39 -14.25
CA GLY A 524 -29.48 -1.04 -14.48
C GLY A 524 -28.27 -1.54 -15.28
N LEU A 525 -27.77 -0.74 -16.23
CA LEU A 525 -26.54 -1.08 -16.98
C LEU A 525 -25.31 -0.96 -16.10
N SER A 526 -25.17 0.12 -15.33
CA SER A 526 -24.04 0.31 -14.40
C SER A 526 -23.91 -0.86 -13.43
N SER A 527 -25.04 -1.25 -12.80
CA SER A 527 -25.04 -2.39 -11.87
C SER A 527 -24.63 -3.70 -12.55
N LYS A 528 -25.02 -3.91 -13.82
CA LYS A 528 -24.59 -5.09 -14.60
C LYS A 528 -23.09 -5.05 -14.92
N LEU A 529 -22.56 -3.89 -15.31
CA LEU A 529 -21.12 -3.73 -15.59
C LEU A 529 -20.29 -4.03 -14.36
N LEU A 530 -20.63 -3.45 -13.21
CA LEU A 530 -19.95 -3.72 -11.95
C LEU A 530 -20.10 -5.18 -11.50
N HIS A 531 -21.26 -5.80 -11.76
CA HIS A 531 -21.44 -7.23 -11.50
C HIS A 531 -20.55 -8.10 -12.39
N ILE A 532 -20.40 -7.75 -13.68
CA ILE A 532 -19.47 -8.45 -14.59
C ILE A 532 -18.04 -8.28 -14.07
N PHE A 533 -17.63 -7.06 -13.74
CA PHE A 533 -16.31 -6.79 -13.18
C PHE A 533 -16.03 -7.66 -11.95
N ARG A 534 -16.94 -7.67 -10.97
CA ARG A 534 -16.82 -8.52 -9.78
C ARG A 534 -16.67 -10.00 -10.13
N LYS A 535 -17.49 -10.51 -11.07
CA LYS A 535 -17.38 -11.90 -11.50
C LYS A 535 -16.04 -12.23 -12.16
N MET A 536 -15.47 -11.29 -12.88
CA MET A 536 -14.14 -11.47 -13.44
C MET A 536 -13.07 -11.54 -12.34
N GLN A 537 -13.16 -10.70 -11.30
CA GLN A 537 -12.28 -10.82 -10.13
C GLN A 537 -12.45 -12.19 -9.45
N ASP A 538 -13.69 -12.64 -9.22
CA ASP A 538 -13.97 -13.94 -8.59
C ASP A 538 -13.40 -15.12 -9.39
N TYR A 539 -13.45 -15.09 -10.73
CA TYR A 539 -13.07 -16.23 -11.57
C TYR A 539 -11.63 -16.22 -12.05
N PHE A 540 -10.99 -15.06 -12.18
CA PHE A 540 -9.69 -14.95 -12.83
C PHE A 540 -8.59 -14.37 -11.94
N VAL A 541 -8.92 -13.73 -10.82
CA VAL A 541 -7.96 -13.11 -9.91
C VAL A 541 -7.93 -13.81 -8.56
N ARG A 542 -9.09 -14.08 -7.96
CA ARG A 542 -9.24 -14.67 -6.62
C ARG A 542 -9.34 -16.20 -6.63
N LEU A 543 -8.49 -16.91 -7.36
CA LEU A 543 -8.70 -18.34 -7.62
C LEU A 543 -8.74 -19.21 -6.38
N ASP A 544 -7.87 -19.08 -5.43
CA ASP A 544 -7.76 -20.00 -4.28
C ASP A 544 -7.92 -19.34 -2.90
N TRP A 545 -8.63 -18.25 -2.85
CA TRP A 545 -8.76 -17.48 -1.61
C TRP A 545 -9.52 -18.18 -0.50
N GLN A 546 -10.28 -19.23 -0.83
CA GLN A 546 -10.96 -20.06 0.17
C GLN A 546 -10.00 -20.93 0.97
N ASP A 547 -8.84 -21.24 0.41
CA ASP A 547 -7.77 -22.00 1.08
C ASP A 547 -6.82 -21.12 1.88
N ALA A 548 -6.87 -19.82 1.70
CA ALA A 548 -6.12 -18.85 2.48
C ALA A 548 -6.78 -18.68 3.84
N VAL A 549 -6.47 -19.58 4.72
CA VAL A 549 -7.10 -19.69 6.05
C VAL A 549 -7.01 -18.39 6.84
N CYS A 550 -5.94 -17.68 6.64
CA CYS A 550 -5.63 -16.49 7.41
C CYS A 550 -5.92 -15.23 6.65
N PHE A 551 -6.09 -15.37 5.37
CA PHE A 551 -6.39 -14.18 4.66
C PHE A 551 -7.82 -13.95 4.77
N PRO A 552 -7.97 -12.81 4.97
CA PRO A 552 -9.32 -12.44 5.02
C PRO A 552 -10.03 -13.14 3.91
#